data_3a095f2a854b7aba75c640efed8a5ad6
#
_entry.id   3a095f2a854b7aba75c640efed8a5ad6
#
_cell.length_a   1.000
_cell.length_b   1.000
_cell.length_c   1.000
_cell.angle_alpha   90.00
_cell.angle_beta   90.00
_cell.angle_gamma   90.00
#
_symmetry.space_group_name_H-M   'P 1'
#
loop_
_entity.id
_entity.type
_entity.pdbx_description
1 polymer ?
#
loop_
_entity_poly.entity_id
_entity_poly.type
_entity_poly.pdbx_seq_one_letter_code
_entity_poly.pdbx_strand_id
1 'polypeptide(L)'
;GYILLATLCWSVYSWLLARPTEPQSLREDWAGYLMAQVLFGLIWSGLFAGAEWTLGSPHIDWSLPVVAAIVFIAVGPAVLAYRFWGMGVQRAGPQIASFFSNLSPVFAALLSTALLGEAAQLYHLLAFIMIVGGIVVSARR
;
A
#
# COMPACT_ATOMS: atom_id res chain seq x y z
N GLY A 1 3.92 -12.56 -13.63
CA GLY A 1 3.12 -11.65 -14.45
C GLY A 1 2.45 -10.56 -13.64
N TYR A 2 1.47 -10.88 -12.79
CA TYR A 2 0.61 -9.88 -12.09
C TYR A 2 1.37 -8.96 -11.14
N ILE A 3 2.38 -9.46 -10.43
CA ILE A 3 3.20 -8.66 -9.50
C ILE A 3 3.95 -7.55 -10.24
N LEU A 4 4.54 -7.84 -11.40
CA LEU A 4 5.23 -6.83 -12.20
C LEU A 4 4.26 -5.75 -12.70
N LEU A 5 3.07 -6.14 -13.13
CA LEU A 5 2.03 -5.19 -13.56
C LEU A 5 1.60 -4.30 -12.39
N ALA A 6 1.36 -4.87 -11.22
CA ALA A 6 1.02 -4.12 -10.02
C ALA A 6 2.13 -3.12 -9.62
N THR A 7 3.40 -3.54 -9.70
CA THR A 7 4.55 -2.66 -9.43
C THR A 7 4.65 -1.51 -10.43
N LEU A 8 4.40 -1.76 -11.71
CA LEU A 8 4.38 -0.71 -12.73
C LEU A 8 3.23 0.28 -12.48
N CYS A 9 2.02 -0.22 -12.21
CA CYS A 9 0.86 0.63 -11.87
C CYS A 9 1.16 1.49 -10.63
N TRP A 10 1.76 0.91 -9.58
CA TRP A 10 2.16 1.63 -8.37
C TRP A 10 3.20 2.71 -8.66
N SER A 11 4.18 2.42 -9.51
CA SER A 11 5.22 3.38 -9.89
C SER A 11 4.64 4.55 -10.68
N VAL A 12 3.74 4.29 -11.63
CA VAL A 12 3.04 5.33 -12.40
C VAL A 12 2.15 6.16 -11.48
N TYR A 13 1.39 5.54 -10.59
CA TYR A 13 0.57 6.23 -9.59
C TYR A 13 1.40 7.18 -8.73
N SER A 14 2.51 6.69 -8.17
CA SER A 14 3.38 7.49 -7.31
C SER A 14 4.03 8.66 -8.06
N TRP A 15 4.38 8.45 -9.34
CA TRP A 15 4.93 9.49 -10.20
C TRP A 15 3.89 10.56 -10.57
N LEU A 16 2.65 10.17 -10.88
CA LEU A 16 1.54 11.08 -11.12
C LEU A 16 1.23 11.90 -9.85
N LEU A 17 1.18 11.25 -8.68
CA LEU A 17 0.92 11.90 -7.40
C LEU A 17 1.98 12.98 -7.06
N ALA A 18 3.21 12.82 -7.53
CA ALA A 18 4.29 13.79 -7.33
C ALA A 18 4.18 15.02 -8.25
N ARG A 19 3.42 14.94 -9.34
CA ARG A 19 3.28 16.05 -10.30
C ARG A 19 2.20 17.02 -9.86
N PRO A 20 2.46 18.34 -9.91
CA PRO A 20 1.47 19.36 -9.59
C PRO A 20 0.50 19.62 -10.77
N THR A 21 -0.08 18.55 -11.33
CA THR A 21 -1.01 18.67 -12.47
C THR A 21 -2.44 18.95 -12.04
N GLU A 22 -2.74 18.74 -10.76
CA GLU A 22 -4.09 18.90 -10.21
C GLU A 22 -4.25 20.27 -9.57
N PRO A 23 -5.48 20.84 -9.61
CA PRO A 23 -5.80 22.06 -8.89
C PRO A 23 -5.45 21.95 -7.41
N GLN A 24 -4.91 23.02 -6.84
CA GLN A 24 -4.49 23.05 -5.44
C GLN A 24 -5.63 22.70 -4.49
N SER A 25 -6.86 23.10 -4.83
CA SER A 25 -8.06 22.77 -4.05
C SER A 25 -8.31 21.27 -3.90
N LEU A 26 -8.04 20.47 -4.94
CA LEU A 26 -8.16 19.00 -4.89
C LEU A 26 -7.02 18.36 -4.07
N ARG A 27 -5.84 18.97 -4.07
CA ARG A 27 -4.70 18.48 -3.27
C ARG A 27 -4.88 18.74 -1.78
N GLU A 28 -5.57 19.82 -1.43
CA GLU A 28 -5.90 20.19 -0.04
C GLU A 28 -7.06 19.32 0.50
N ASP A 29 -8.01 18.94 -0.36
CA ASP A 29 -9.09 18.02 0.00
C ASP A 29 -8.67 16.56 -0.20
N TRP A 30 -7.80 16.08 0.70
CA TRP A 30 -7.34 14.68 0.68
C TRP A 30 -8.49 13.65 0.75
N ALA A 31 -9.59 13.99 1.43
CA ALA A 31 -10.72 13.08 1.62
C ALA A 31 -11.51 12.93 0.31
N GLY A 32 -11.78 14.05 -0.38
CA GLY A 32 -12.42 14.03 -1.71
C GLY A 32 -11.55 13.31 -2.74
N TYR A 33 -10.24 13.54 -2.72
CA TYR A 33 -9.30 12.86 -3.62
C TYR A 33 -9.24 11.35 -3.36
N LEU A 34 -9.15 10.92 -2.11
CA LEU A 34 -9.19 9.50 -1.74
C LEU A 34 -10.54 8.87 -2.09
N MET A 35 -11.65 9.57 -1.84
CA MET A 35 -12.98 9.10 -2.20
C MET A 35 -13.11 8.84 -3.70
N ALA A 36 -12.64 9.76 -4.54
CA ALA A 36 -12.64 9.59 -6.00
C ALA A 36 -11.84 8.35 -6.41
N GLN A 37 -10.68 8.12 -5.84
CA GLN A 37 -9.86 6.92 -6.11
C GLN A 37 -10.59 5.63 -5.69
N VAL A 38 -11.20 5.62 -4.50
CA VAL A 38 -11.95 4.46 -4.00
C VAL A 38 -13.16 4.17 -4.88
N LEU A 39 -13.91 5.18 -5.28
CA LEU A 39 -15.07 5.01 -6.17
C LEU A 39 -14.64 4.45 -7.53
N PHE A 40 -13.57 4.97 -8.11
CA PHE A 40 -13.02 4.46 -9.36
C PHE A 40 -12.54 3.01 -9.22
N GLY A 41 -11.83 2.71 -8.12
CA GLY A 41 -11.40 1.35 -7.78
C GLY A 41 -12.58 0.40 -7.58
N LEU A 42 -13.67 0.86 -6.97
CA LEU A 42 -14.88 0.08 -6.75
C LEU A 42 -15.56 -0.35 -8.07
N ILE A 43 -15.55 0.51 -9.08
CA ILE A 43 -16.08 0.17 -10.42
C ILE A 43 -15.32 -1.03 -10.99
N TRP A 44 -13.97 -0.94 -11.01
CA TRP A 44 -13.14 -2.03 -11.52
C TRP A 44 -13.22 -3.30 -10.69
N SER A 45 -13.18 -3.19 -9.38
CA SER A 45 -13.34 -4.34 -8.48
C SER A 45 -14.71 -5.00 -8.65
N GLY A 46 -15.76 -4.20 -8.82
CA GLY A 46 -17.11 -4.70 -9.07
C GLY A 46 -17.24 -5.44 -10.40
N LEU A 47 -16.59 -4.94 -11.45
CA LEU A 47 -16.54 -5.62 -12.76
C LEU A 47 -15.83 -6.97 -12.65
N PHE A 48 -14.68 -7.03 -11.98
CA PHE A 48 -13.95 -8.28 -11.77
C PHE A 48 -14.73 -9.26 -10.89
N ALA A 49 -15.33 -8.81 -9.81
CA ALA A 49 -16.17 -9.64 -8.95
C ALA A 49 -17.40 -10.17 -9.69
N GLY A 50 -18.04 -9.33 -10.53
CA GLY A 50 -19.14 -9.74 -11.37
C GLY A 50 -18.73 -10.82 -12.39
N ALA A 51 -17.56 -10.67 -13.02
CA ALA A 51 -17.02 -11.67 -13.92
C ALA A 51 -16.72 -12.99 -13.19
N GLU A 52 -16.14 -12.93 -12.00
CA GLU A 52 -15.84 -14.11 -11.18
C GLU A 52 -17.12 -14.86 -10.81
N TRP A 53 -18.19 -14.14 -10.46
CA TRP A 53 -19.51 -14.75 -10.16
C TRP A 53 -20.17 -15.39 -11.36
N THR A 54 -19.95 -14.89 -12.57
CA THR A 54 -20.49 -15.50 -13.80
C THR A 54 -19.69 -16.71 -14.26
N LEU A 55 -18.39 -16.79 -13.94
CA LEU A 55 -17.48 -17.85 -14.36
C LEU A 55 -17.30 -18.95 -13.30
N GLY A 56 -17.68 -18.70 -12.05
CA GLY A 56 -17.50 -19.59 -10.92
C GLY A 56 -18.65 -19.50 -9.92
N SER A 57 -18.47 -20.16 -8.79
CA SER A 57 -19.41 -20.10 -7.67
C SER A 57 -18.64 -19.66 -6.41
N PRO A 58 -18.20 -18.39 -6.33
CA PRO A 58 -17.46 -17.91 -5.19
C PRO A 58 -18.37 -17.98 -3.95
N HIS A 59 -17.88 -18.61 -2.90
CA HIS A 59 -18.57 -18.70 -1.62
C HIS A 59 -17.76 -17.96 -0.57
N ILE A 60 -18.41 -17.07 0.15
CA ILE A 60 -17.82 -16.34 1.28
C ILE A 60 -18.50 -16.79 2.55
N ASP A 61 -17.76 -17.46 3.43
CA ASP A 61 -18.24 -17.78 4.77
C ASP A 61 -18.16 -16.54 5.66
N TRP A 62 -19.27 -15.84 5.77
CA TRP A 62 -19.38 -14.65 6.58
C TRP A 62 -19.27 -15.00 8.08
N SER A 63 -18.12 -14.69 8.64
CA SER A 63 -17.85 -14.87 10.07
C SER A 63 -17.32 -13.57 10.67
N LEU A 64 -17.43 -13.43 11.99
CA LEU A 64 -16.92 -12.23 12.68
C LEU A 64 -15.43 -11.94 12.38
N PRO A 65 -14.53 -12.93 12.36
CA PRO A 65 -13.14 -12.71 11.94
C PRO A 65 -13.01 -12.17 10.51
N VAL A 66 -13.81 -12.67 9.55
CA VAL A 66 -13.79 -12.19 8.17
C VAL A 66 -14.26 -10.74 8.08
N VAL A 67 -15.34 -10.39 8.75
CA VAL A 67 -15.83 -9.00 8.81
C VAL A 67 -14.79 -8.08 9.47
N ALA A 68 -14.21 -8.51 10.59
CA ALA A 68 -13.15 -7.75 11.27
C ALA A 68 -11.92 -7.53 10.38
N ALA A 69 -11.51 -8.55 9.63
CA ALA A 69 -10.40 -8.45 8.67
C ALA A 69 -10.72 -7.46 7.54
N ILE A 70 -11.94 -7.50 6.99
CA ILE A 70 -12.39 -6.55 5.96
C ILE A 70 -12.35 -5.11 6.49
N VAL A 71 -12.90 -4.87 7.68
CA VAL A 71 -12.89 -3.55 8.32
C VAL A 71 -11.46 -3.09 8.58
N PHE A 72 -10.60 -3.96 9.07
CA PHE A 72 -9.19 -3.66 9.29
C PHE A 72 -8.49 -3.26 7.99
N ILE A 73 -8.70 -4.01 6.89
CA ILE A 73 -8.11 -3.71 5.58
C ILE A 73 -8.67 -2.39 5.02
N ALA A 74 -9.96 -2.15 5.17
CA ALA A 74 -10.61 -0.94 4.68
C ALA A 74 -10.09 0.33 5.41
N VAL A 75 -9.94 0.28 6.73
CA VAL A 75 -9.50 1.44 7.52
C VAL A 75 -7.97 1.59 7.49
N GLY A 76 -7.23 0.54 7.79
CA GLY A 76 -5.77 0.59 7.89
C GLY A 76 -5.11 0.81 6.52
N PRO A 77 -4.99 -0.22 5.70
CA PRO A 77 -4.31 -0.11 4.40
C PRO A 77 -5.01 0.80 3.39
N ALA A 78 -6.35 0.76 3.30
CA ALA A 78 -7.03 1.50 2.25
C ALA A 78 -7.26 2.99 2.57
N VAL A 79 -7.41 3.38 3.82
CA VAL A 79 -7.61 4.81 4.17
C VAL A 79 -6.35 5.39 4.78
N LEU A 80 -5.87 4.85 5.89
CA LEU A 80 -4.77 5.45 6.64
C LEU A 80 -3.44 5.37 5.89
N ALA A 81 -3.12 4.21 5.32
CA ALA A 81 -1.85 4.05 4.60
C ALA A 81 -1.80 4.91 3.34
N TYR A 82 -2.89 4.98 2.55
CA TYR A 82 -2.94 5.86 1.38
C TYR A 82 -2.84 7.34 1.76
N ARG A 83 -3.51 7.75 2.84
CA ARG A 83 -3.39 9.13 3.34
C ARG A 83 -1.96 9.46 3.72
N PHE A 84 -1.32 8.63 4.55
CA PHE A 84 0.05 8.87 4.99
C PHE A 84 1.05 8.79 3.84
N TRP A 85 0.83 7.87 2.89
CA TRP A 85 1.63 7.78 1.67
C TRP A 85 1.51 9.06 0.85
N GLY A 86 0.30 9.51 0.55
CA GLY A 86 0.05 10.74 -0.18
C GLY A 86 0.70 11.96 0.48
N MET A 87 0.55 12.11 1.79
CA MET A 87 1.22 13.17 2.57
C MET A 87 2.75 13.06 2.50
N GLY A 88 3.30 11.85 2.59
CA GLY A 88 4.74 11.59 2.48
C GLY A 88 5.28 12.00 1.12
N VAL A 89 4.63 11.57 0.04
CA VAL A 89 5.02 11.91 -1.33
C VAL A 89 4.91 13.41 -1.60
N GLN A 90 3.85 14.07 -1.13
CA GLN A 90 3.66 15.51 -1.33
C GLN A 90 4.69 16.36 -0.56
N ARG A 91 5.10 15.95 0.64
CA ARG A 91 6.01 16.70 1.49
C ARG A 91 7.49 16.43 1.23
N ALA A 92 7.84 15.16 1.02
CA ALA A 92 9.24 14.72 0.90
C ALA A 92 9.62 14.31 -0.53
N GLY A 93 8.65 14.17 -1.41
CA GLY A 93 8.83 13.65 -2.76
C GLY A 93 8.77 12.11 -2.83
N PRO A 94 8.49 11.54 -4.01
CA PRO A 94 8.29 10.10 -4.18
C PRO A 94 9.57 9.30 -3.91
N GLN A 95 10.73 9.87 -4.18
CA GLN A 95 12.02 9.20 -3.97
C GLN A 95 12.27 8.95 -2.48
N ILE A 96 12.08 9.95 -1.64
CA ILE A 96 12.26 9.81 -0.18
C ILE A 96 11.16 8.91 0.38
N ALA A 97 9.90 9.10 -0.01
CA ALA A 97 8.79 8.27 0.45
C ALA A 97 9.02 6.78 0.12
N SER A 98 9.56 6.45 -1.07
CA SER A 98 9.85 5.07 -1.47
C SER A 98 10.91 4.39 -0.60
N PHE A 99 11.88 5.13 -0.05
CA PHE A 99 12.84 4.56 0.88
C PHE A 99 12.18 4.02 2.14
N PHE A 100 11.18 4.74 2.67
CA PHE A 100 10.42 4.28 3.82
C PHE A 100 9.55 3.04 3.51
N SER A 101 9.07 2.89 2.27
CA SER A 101 8.36 1.67 1.85
C SER A 101 9.25 0.42 1.94
N ASN A 102 10.56 0.57 1.75
CA ASN A 102 11.50 -0.53 1.89
C ASN A 102 11.63 -1.04 3.35
N LEU A 103 11.13 -0.30 4.33
CA LEU A 103 11.04 -0.76 5.72
C LEU A 103 9.85 -1.69 5.97
N SER A 104 8.90 -1.80 5.03
CA SER A 104 7.72 -2.67 5.19
C SER A 104 8.06 -4.12 5.54
N PRO A 105 9.07 -4.79 4.93
CA PRO A 105 9.47 -6.14 5.32
C PRO A 105 9.98 -6.23 6.77
N VAL A 106 10.61 -5.17 7.25
CA VAL A 106 11.13 -5.09 8.64
C VAL A 106 9.96 -5.04 9.62
N PHE A 107 8.98 -4.16 9.36
CA PHE A 107 7.78 -4.10 10.19
C PHE A 107 6.97 -5.38 10.12
N ALA A 108 6.87 -6.01 8.95
CA ALA A 108 6.22 -7.30 8.80
C ALA A 108 6.89 -8.38 9.65
N ALA A 109 8.23 -8.46 9.65
CA ALA A 109 8.98 -9.41 10.46
C ALA A 109 8.82 -9.15 11.97
N LEU A 110 8.84 -7.87 12.40
CA LEU A 110 8.63 -7.50 13.80
C LEU A 110 7.21 -7.86 14.27
N LEU A 111 6.20 -7.56 13.46
CA LEU A 111 4.82 -7.88 13.79
C LEU A 111 4.56 -9.39 13.78
N SER A 112 5.13 -10.13 12.83
CA SER A 112 5.06 -11.59 12.79
C SER A 112 5.65 -12.21 14.06
N THR A 113 6.83 -11.74 14.48
CA THR A 113 7.47 -12.20 15.72
C THR A 113 6.62 -11.85 16.95
N ALA A 114 6.10 -10.61 17.02
CA ALA A 114 5.36 -10.13 18.18
C ALA A 114 3.95 -10.73 18.31
N LEU A 115 3.24 -10.92 17.19
CA LEU A 115 1.83 -11.33 17.19
C LEU A 115 1.66 -12.84 16.96
N LEU A 116 2.51 -13.45 16.13
CA LEU A 116 2.43 -14.86 15.77
C LEU A 116 3.43 -15.73 16.52
N GLY A 117 4.36 -15.11 17.27
CA GLY A 117 5.41 -15.85 18.00
C GLY A 117 6.45 -16.49 17.09
N GLU A 118 6.52 -16.10 15.82
CA GLU A 118 7.49 -16.60 14.87
C GLU A 118 8.90 -16.10 15.23
N ALA A 119 9.87 -17.00 15.28
CA ALA A 119 11.25 -16.64 15.60
C ALA A 119 11.84 -15.77 14.48
N ALA A 120 12.44 -14.64 14.86
CA ALA A 120 13.18 -13.81 13.92
C ALA A 120 14.33 -14.61 13.29
N GLN A 121 14.35 -14.74 11.99
CA GLN A 121 15.36 -15.48 11.24
C GLN A 121 16.55 -14.58 10.86
N LEU A 122 17.73 -15.16 10.73
CA LEU A 122 18.94 -14.42 10.37
C LEU A 122 18.80 -13.64 9.06
N TYR A 123 18.04 -14.16 8.11
CA TYR A 123 17.81 -13.47 6.83
C TYR A 123 17.01 -12.17 7.00
N HIS A 124 16.13 -12.04 8.00
CA HIS A 124 15.45 -10.78 8.30
C HIS A 124 16.44 -9.71 8.75
N LEU A 125 17.43 -10.08 9.58
CA LEU A 125 18.49 -9.16 10.01
C LEU A 125 19.37 -8.73 8.83
N LEU A 126 19.76 -9.68 7.98
CA LEU A 126 20.55 -9.37 6.77
C LEU A 126 19.79 -8.45 5.81
N ALA A 127 18.51 -8.73 5.56
CA ALA A 127 17.65 -7.86 4.74
C ALA A 127 17.57 -6.44 5.32
N PHE A 128 17.39 -6.31 6.63
CA PHE A 128 17.37 -5.01 7.31
C PHE A 128 18.67 -4.24 7.13
N ILE A 129 19.82 -4.87 7.35
CA ILE A 129 21.14 -4.25 7.17
C ILE A 129 21.32 -3.77 5.72
N MET A 130 20.92 -4.58 4.75
CA MET A 130 21.01 -4.22 3.32
C MET A 130 20.09 -3.04 2.97
N ILE A 131 18.87 -3.02 3.48
CA ILE A 131 17.91 -1.92 3.26
C ILE A 131 18.44 -0.63 3.86
N VAL A 132 18.84 -0.64 5.14
CA VAL A 132 19.38 0.54 5.82
C VAL A 132 20.67 1.02 5.16
N GLY A 133 21.57 0.09 4.80
CA GLY A 133 22.78 0.40 4.06
C GLY A 133 22.50 1.08 2.72
N GLY A 134 21.53 0.55 1.95
CA GLY A 134 21.09 1.14 0.68
C GLY A 134 20.51 2.55 0.85
N ILE A 135 19.69 2.78 1.88
CA ILE A 135 19.16 4.10 2.21
C ILE A 135 20.27 5.09 2.53
N VAL A 136 21.23 4.71 3.39
CA VAL A 136 22.37 5.58 3.79
C VAL A 136 23.24 5.94 2.59
N VAL A 137 23.54 4.98 1.72
CA VAL A 137 24.34 5.24 0.50
C VAL A 137 23.59 6.15 -0.46
N SER A 138 22.29 5.95 -0.63
CA SER A 138 21.45 6.78 -1.51
C SER A 138 21.24 8.20 -0.99
N ALA A 139 21.14 8.38 0.32
CA ALA A 139 20.95 9.69 0.95
C ALA A 139 22.22 10.58 0.90
N ARG A 140 23.37 10.01 0.61
CA ARG A 140 24.64 10.75 0.47
C ARG A 140 24.89 11.34 -0.94
N ARG A 141 24.00 11.07 -1.88
CA ARG A 141 24.01 11.65 -3.23
C ARG A 141 23.04 12.80 -3.36
#